data_1ceafdc1d73f2f0aadf3d8ed3d6bd64b
#
_entry.id   1ceafdc1d73f2f0aadf3d8ed3d6bd64b
#
_cell.length_a   1.000
_cell.length_b   1.000
_cell.length_c   1.000
_cell.angle_alpha   90.00
_cell.angle_beta   90.00
_cell.angle_gamma   90.00
#
_symmetry.space_group_name_H-M   'P 1'
#
loop_
_entity.id
_entity.type
_entity.pdbx_description
1 polymer ?
#
loop_
_entity_poly.entity_id
_entity_poly.type
_entity_poly.pdbx_seq_one_letter_code
_entity_poly.pdbx_strand_id
1 'polypeptide(L)'
;AASDVYKRQITIDVAYRYFSTNNRKFIIADTPGHEQYTRNMITGGSTANLAIILVDARTGVITQTCRHTYLVSLLGIKHVVLAVNKMDLVDFDKDTFDRIVADYKRFVEPLDIPDITYIPLSALDGDNVVEKSDRTPWYEGTSLLDYLENVPIDLDRNYEDFRYPVQYVLRPNLDFRGFSGKVASGIVRKGDTVMALPSGKTSKVKSIVTYEGELEQAFPPQCITITLEDEIDISRGEMLVHPDNLPICDRNFEAMLVWMDEEAMDVNKQFYIKQTTHTTRARVDSIRYKVNVNTMEQSSVDHLELNEIGRVVFTTGKELFFDPYRRNKQTGSFILIDPITNNTSAVGMIIDRVDAKDMVTEDALATLNLPEMGIGEEHYEAIRKVCEELGRQGVSVKCITEKR
;
A
#
# COMPACT_ATOMS: atom_id res chain seq x y z
N ALA A 1 2.34 27.41 -1.13
CA ALA A 1 3.36 26.38 -1.48
C ALA A 1 4.36 26.91 -2.51
N ALA A 2 3.96 27.42 -3.68
CA ALA A 2 4.91 27.92 -4.70
C ALA A 2 5.82 29.07 -4.21
N SER A 3 5.36 29.92 -3.30
CA SER A 3 6.16 31.03 -2.75
C SER A 3 7.25 30.57 -1.76
N ASP A 4 7.05 29.44 -1.08
CA ASP A 4 8.01 28.88 -0.13
C ASP A 4 9.13 28.09 -0.82
N VAL A 5 8.82 27.40 -1.93
CA VAL A 5 9.81 26.76 -2.80
C VAL A 5 10.81 27.81 -3.35
N TYR A 6 10.31 28.98 -3.76
CA TYR A 6 11.16 30.04 -4.28
C TYR A 6 12.09 30.66 -3.23
N LYS A 7 11.61 30.71 -1.96
CA LYS A 7 12.40 31.29 -0.86
C LYS A 7 13.41 30.33 -0.25
N ARG A 8 13.11 29.02 -0.21
CA ARG A 8 13.93 28.02 0.48
C ARG A 8 14.70 27.09 -0.45
N GLN A 9 14.42 27.13 -1.77
CA GLN A 9 15.00 26.25 -2.80
C GLN A 9 14.85 24.74 -2.52
N ILE A 10 13.85 24.37 -1.70
CA ILE A 10 13.53 22.97 -1.34
C ILE A 10 12.05 22.76 -1.60
N THR A 11 11.71 21.68 -2.30
CA THR A 11 10.31 21.23 -2.45
C THR A 11 9.80 20.78 -1.09
N ILE A 12 8.70 21.37 -0.59
CA ILE A 12 8.14 21.08 0.74
C ILE A 12 6.90 20.18 0.59
N ASP A 13 6.09 20.43 -0.44
CA ASP A 13 4.82 19.76 -0.69
C ASP A 13 4.79 19.13 -2.08
N VAL A 14 3.85 18.22 -2.32
CA VAL A 14 3.71 17.58 -3.64
C VAL A 14 3.18 18.59 -4.65
N ALA A 15 3.92 18.78 -5.73
CA ALA A 15 3.50 19.62 -6.84
C ALA A 15 3.07 18.74 -8.03
N TYR A 16 1.84 18.94 -8.49
CA TYR A 16 1.32 18.21 -9.64
C TYR A 16 1.46 19.03 -10.92
N ARG A 17 1.98 18.38 -11.97
CA ARG A 17 2.08 18.91 -13.33
C ARG A 17 1.39 17.97 -14.31
N TYR A 18 0.73 18.53 -15.28
CA TYR A 18 -0.03 17.79 -16.29
C TYR A 18 0.50 18.11 -17.67
N PHE A 19 0.74 17.08 -18.45
CA PHE A 19 1.01 17.23 -19.87
C PHE A 19 0.46 16.03 -20.64
N SER A 20 0.34 16.15 -21.96
CA SER A 20 -0.11 15.08 -22.83
C SER A 20 0.70 15.07 -24.10
N THR A 21 0.96 13.87 -24.57
CA THR A 21 1.40 13.61 -25.93
C THR A 21 0.22 13.09 -26.75
N ASN A 22 0.44 12.75 -28.01
CA ASN A 22 -0.59 12.12 -28.83
C ASN A 22 -0.99 10.74 -28.31
N ASN A 23 -0.10 10.06 -27.58
CA ASN A 23 -0.25 8.66 -27.16
C ASN A 23 -0.78 8.54 -25.73
N ARG A 24 -0.39 9.46 -24.82
CA ARG A 24 -0.63 9.31 -23.38
C ARG A 24 -0.78 10.66 -22.66
N LYS A 25 -1.62 10.67 -21.63
CA LYS A 25 -1.70 11.77 -20.65
C LYS A 25 -0.87 11.44 -19.43
N PHE A 26 -0.11 12.41 -18.93
CA PHE A 26 0.79 12.26 -17.81
C PHE A 26 0.39 13.19 -16.67
N ILE A 27 0.52 12.68 -15.47
CA ILE A 27 0.44 13.45 -14.23
C ILE A 27 1.77 13.23 -13.52
N ILE A 28 2.58 14.27 -13.44
CA ILE A 28 3.83 14.25 -12.68
C ILE A 28 3.53 14.73 -11.27
N ALA A 29 3.82 13.90 -10.27
CA ALA A 29 3.87 14.29 -8.87
C ALA A 29 5.34 14.56 -8.51
N ASP A 30 5.71 15.84 -8.44
CA ASP A 30 7.02 16.26 -7.96
C ASP A 30 7.01 16.23 -6.43
N THR A 31 7.75 15.29 -5.86
CA THR A 31 7.75 15.02 -4.41
C THR A 31 9.03 15.52 -3.77
N PRO A 32 8.96 16.05 -2.53
CA PRO A 32 10.14 16.48 -1.83
C PRO A 32 11.07 15.31 -1.52
N GLY A 33 12.38 15.54 -1.72
CA GLY A 33 13.40 14.53 -1.47
C GLY A 33 13.94 14.51 -0.04
N HIS A 34 13.64 15.50 0.79
CA HIS A 34 14.20 15.61 2.15
C HIS A 34 13.48 14.67 3.14
N GLU A 35 14.22 14.08 4.07
CA GLU A 35 13.72 13.11 5.06
C GLU A 35 12.49 13.59 5.83
N GLN A 36 12.48 14.85 6.24
CA GLN A 36 11.38 15.48 6.96
C GLN A 36 10.05 15.51 6.21
N TYR A 37 10.06 15.24 4.90
CA TYR A 37 8.90 15.28 4.02
C TYR A 37 8.54 13.90 3.45
N THR A 38 8.98 12.81 4.08
CA THR A 38 8.68 11.43 3.66
C THR A 38 7.17 11.20 3.51
N ARG A 39 6.33 11.78 4.37
CA ARG A 39 4.87 11.73 4.27
C ARG A 39 4.35 12.27 2.93
N ASN A 40 4.94 13.35 2.42
CA ASN A 40 4.53 13.95 1.16
C ASN A 40 4.96 13.10 -0.03
N MET A 41 6.12 12.46 0.04
CA MET A 41 6.56 11.48 -0.95
C MET A 41 5.61 10.27 -1.02
N ILE A 42 5.19 9.74 0.13
CA ILE A 42 4.23 8.63 0.19
C ILE A 42 2.89 9.05 -0.41
N THR A 43 2.41 10.25 -0.08
CA THR A 43 1.16 10.80 -0.63
C THR A 43 1.22 10.90 -2.16
N GLY A 44 2.29 11.47 -2.72
CA GLY A 44 2.48 11.58 -4.16
C GLY A 44 2.69 10.21 -4.84
N GLY A 45 3.47 9.33 -4.21
CA GLY A 45 3.80 8.00 -4.75
C GLY A 45 2.67 6.99 -4.65
N SER A 46 1.71 7.15 -3.74
CA SER A 46 0.63 6.16 -3.50
C SER A 46 -0.26 5.91 -4.72
N THR A 47 -0.36 6.88 -5.62
CA THR A 47 -1.15 6.81 -6.86
C THR A 47 -0.30 6.67 -8.11
N ALA A 48 1.03 6.68 -7.99
CA ALA A 48 1.94 6.61 -9.12
C ALA A 48 2.03 5.20 -9.69
N ASN A 49 2.10 5.12 -11.02
CA ASN A 49 2.33 3.87 -11.75
C ASN A 49 3.83 3.64 -12.00
N LEU A 50 4.61 4.72 -12.03
CA LEU A 50 6.03 4.71 -12.32
C LEU A 50 6.73 5.73 -11.43
N ALA A 51 7.94 5.44 -10.98
CA ALA A 51 8.80 6.37 -10.25
C ALA A 51 10.06 6.71 -11.06
N ILE A 52 10.42 7.98 -11.08
CA ILE A 52 11.70 8.45 -11.62
C ILE A 52 12.58 8.83 -10.44
N ILE A 53 13.66 8.09 -10.23
CA ILE A 53 14.67 8.36 -9.20
C ILE A 53 15.83 9.12 -9.86
N LEU A 54 16.01 10.36 -9.46
CA LEU A 54 17.08 11.20 -9.99
C LEU A 54 18.37 11.01 -9.18
N VAL A 55 19.48 10.75 -9.87
CA VAL A 55 20.83 10.62 -9.31
C VAL A 55 21.75 11.63 -10.00
N ASP A 56 22.49 12.42 -9.24
CA ASP A 56 23.52 13.31 -9.78
C ASP A 56 24.75 12.48 -10.16
N ALA A 57 25.18 12.54 -11.42
CA ALA A 57 26.30 11.75 -11.96
C ALA A 57 27.62 12.00 -11.21
N ARG A 58 27.80 13.16 -10.59
CA ARG A 58 29.00 13.52 -9.81
C ARG A 58 29.05 12.82 -8.46
N THR A 59 27.90 12.56 -7.83
CA THR A 59 27.81 12.01 -6.47
C THR A 59 27.44 10.54 -6.44
N GLY A 60 26.73 10.05 -7.46
CA GLY A 60 26.28 8.66 -7.55
C GLY A 60 25.16 8.34 -6.57
N VAL A 61 25.05 7.06 -6.20
CA VAL A 61 24.02 6.55 -5.26
C VAL A 61 24.34 7.01 -3.85
N ILE A 62 23.45 7.81 -3.26
CA ILE A 62 23.57 8.33 -1.90
C ILE A 62 22.43 7.79 -1.01
N THR A 63 22.53 7.97 0.29
CA THR A 63 21.54 7.53 1.27
C THR A 63 20.09 7.94 0.91
N GLN A 64 19.94 9.16 0.39
CA GLN A 64 18.63 9.66 -0.05
C GLN A 64 18.08 8.87 -1.24
N THR A 65 18.94 8.47 -2.20
CA THR A 65 18.56 7.60 -3.32
C THR A 65 18.04 6.25 -2.80
N CYS A 66 18.75 5.66 -1.84
CA CYS A 66 18.38 4.39 -1.21
C CYS A 66 17.01 4.49 -0.51
N ARG A 67 16.80 5.56 0.27
CA ARG A 67 15.53 5.82 0.95
C ARG A 67 14.36 5.94 -0.02
N HIS A 68 14.51 6.75 -1.06
CA HIS A 68 13.44 6.92 -2.05
C HIS A 68 13.11 5.63 -2.77
N THR A 69 14.13 4.86 -3.14
CA THR A 69 13.94 3.57 -3.78
C THR A 69 13.24 2.57 -2.87
N TYR A 70 13.58 2.54 -1.59
CA TYR A 70 12.90 1.70 -0.61
C TYR A 70 11.42 2.07 -0.47
N LEU A 71 11.10 3.36 -0.37
CA LEU A 71 9.71 3.84 -0.31
C LEU A 71 8.93 3.49 -1.57
N VAL A 72 9.55 3.60 -2.75
CA VAL A 72 8.96 3.19 -4.04
C VAL A 72 8.65 1.70 -4.05
N SER A 73 9.58 0.85 -3.56
CA SER A 73 9.36 -0.59 -3.40
C SER A 73 8.22 -0.87 -2.40
N LEU A 74 8.21 -0.20 -1.25
CA LEU A 74 7.17 -0.34 -0.24
C LEU A 74 5.78 0.02 -0.78
N LEU A 75 5.68 1.08 -1.58
CA LEU A 75 4.46 1.48 -2.28
C LEU A 75 4.09 0.55 -3.45
N GLY A 76 4.90 -0.47 -3.71
CA GLY A 76 4.66 -1.46 -4.76
C GLY A 76 4.62 -0.84 -6.17
N ILE A 77 5.39 0.21 -6.42
CA ILE A 77 5.55 0.78 -7.76
C ILE A 77 6.47 -0.16 -8.54
N LYS A 78 5.95 -0.73 -9.62
CA LYS A 78 6.65 -1.79 -10.36
C LYS A 78 7.66 -1.26 -11.37
N HIS A 79 7.45 -0.06 -11.90
CA HIS A 79 8.28 0.56 -12.92
C HIS A 79 9.12 1.68 -12.31
N VAL A 80 10.42 1.56 -12.40
CA VAL A 80 11.36 2.55 -11.88
C VAL A 80 12.31 2.98 -13.00
N VAL A 81 12.49 4.27 -13.15
CA VAL A 81 13.56 4.84 -13.97
C VAL A 81 14.62 5.41 -13.05
N LEU A 82 15.83 4.86 -13.09
CA LEU A 82 16.99 5.54 -12.54
C LEU A 82 17.53 6.52 -13.58
N ALA A 83 17.25 7.78 -13.39
CA ALA A 83 17.69 8.87 -14.26
C ALA A 83 19.02 9.42 -13.72
N VAL A 84 20.14 9.02 -14.35
CA VAL A 84 21.47 9.54 -14.00
C VAL A 84 21.62 10.90 -14.67
N ASN A 85 21.31 11.95 -13.91
CA ASN A 85 21.24 13.33 -14.37
C ASN A 85 22.58 14.05 -14.21
N LYS A 86 22.72 15.16 -14.93
CA LYS A 86 23.92 15.99 -14.99
C LYS A 86 25.11 15.28 -15.61
N MET A 87 24.85 14.45 -16.59
CA MET A 87 25.91 13.78 -17.36
C MET A 87 26.80 14.76 -18.11
N ASP A 88 26.30 15.95 -18.40
CA ASP A 88 27.04 17.09 -18.94
C ASP A 88 28.22 17.53 -18.05
N LEU A 89 28.09 17.37 -16.73
CA LEU A 89 29.12 17.74 -15.75
C LEU A 89 30.21 16.65 -15.55
N VAL A 90 30.07 15.52 -16.20
CA VAL A 90 31.03 14.40 -16.22
C VAL A 90 31.35 13.97 -17.66
N ASP A 91 31.23 14.91 -18.61
CA ASP A 91 31.57 14.72 -20.03
C ASP A 91 30.89 13.48 -20.67
N PHE A 92 29.68 13.12 -20.22
CA PHE A 92 28.93 11.92 -20.65
C PHE A 92 29.75 10.63 -20.57
N ASP A 93 30.61 10.53 -19.54
CA ASP A 93 31.49 9.39 -19.34
C ASP A 93 30.70 8.10 -19.06
N LYS A 94 30.94 7.08 -19.90
CA LYS A 94 30.29 5.77 -19.80
C LYS A 94 30.66 5.04 -18.50
N ASP A 95 31.93 5.11 -18.08
CA ASP A 95 32.40 4.37 -16.91
C ASP A 95 31.77 4.91 -15.63
N THR A 96 31.54 6.22 -15.57
CA THR A 96 30.79 6.86 -14.48
C THR A 96 29.35 6.37 -14.44
N PHE A 97 28.68 6.30 -15.58
CA PHE A 97 27.31 5.76 -15.67
C PHE A 97 27.26 4.28 -15.25
N ASP A 98 28.11 3.44 -15.80
CA ASP A 98 28.15 2.01 -15.51
C ASP A 98 28.41 1.72 -14.03
N ARG A 99 29.28 2.49 -13.37
CA ARG A 99 29.55 2.39 -11.94
C ARG A 99 28.31 2.72 -11.11
N ILE A 100 27.60 3.81 -11.42
CA ILE A 100 26.36 4.21 -10.72
C ILE A 100 25.28 3.15 -10.88
N VAL A 101 25.12 2.61 -12.08
CA VAL A 101 24.19 1.52 -12.37
C VAL A 101 24.53 0.27 -11.56
N ALA A 102 25.82 -0.09 -11.48
CA ALA A 102 26.27 -1.27 -10.73
C ALA A 102 26.01 -1.10 -9.22
N ASP A 103 26.28 0.09 -8.66
CA ASP A 103 26.03 0.39 -7.26
C ASP A 103 24.52 0.34 -6.94
N TYR A 104 23.71 0.89 -7.81
CA TYR A 104 22.26 0.88 -7.64
C TYR A 104 21.67 -0.54 -7.78
N LYS A 105 22.12 -1.34 -8.74
CA LYS A 105 21.71 -2.74 -8.92
C LYS A 105 21.97 -3.56 -7.65
N ARG A 106 23.13 -3.38 -7.03
CA ARG A 106 23.50 -4.07 -5.79
C ARG A 106 22.57 -3.67 -4.62
N PHE A 107 22.18 -2.40 -4.56
CA PHE A 107 21.25 -1.92 -3.54
C PHE A 107 19.83 -2.48 -3.73
N VAL A 108 19.32 -2.52 -4.97
CA VAL A 108 17.93 -2.93 -5.24
C VAL A 108 17.72 -4.44 -5.29
N GLU A 109 18.79 -5.24 -5.30
CA GLU A 109 18.70 -6.71 -5.38
C GLU A 109 17.75 -7.33 -4.34
N PRO A 110 17.73 -6.91 -3.05
CA PRO A 110 16.78 -7.42 -2.05
C PRO A 110 15.39 -6.79 -2.14
N LEU A 111 15.20 -5.78 -2.98
CA LEU A 111 13.92 -5.09 -3.14
C LEU A 111 13.11 -5.71 -4.27
N ASP A 112 11.82 -5.83 -4.06
CA ASP A 112 10.90 -6.40 -5.05
C ASP A 112 10.47 -5.34 -6.07
N ILE A 113 11.39 -4.97 -6.99
CA ILE A 113 11.12 -4.04 -8.08
C ILE A 113 11.40 -4.76 -9.40
N PRO A 114 10.34 -5.19 -10.13
CA PRO A 114 10.50 -6.07 -11.28
C PRO A 114 11.07 -5.39 -12.54
N ASP A 115 10.85 -4.08 -12.69
CA ASP A 115 11.25 -3.33 -13.88
C ASP A 115 12.01 -2.06 -13.50
N ILE A 116 13.31 -2.04 -13.83
CA ILE A 116 14.17 -0.87 -13.60
C ILE A 116 14.90 -0.52 -14.89
N THR A 117 14.65 0.68 -15.38
CA THR A 117 15.31 1.24 -16.55
C THR A 117 16.34 2.30 -16.14
N TYR A 118 17.49 2.28 -16.76
CA TYR A 118 18.62 3.17 -16.46
C TYR A 118 18.83 4.13 -17.62
N ILE A 119 18.72 5.45 -17.39
CA ILE A 119 18.83 6.45 -18.46
C ILE A 119 19.88 7.49 -18.06
N PRO A 120 20.98 7.64 -18.83
CA PRO A 120 21.91 8.75 -18.69
C PRO A 120 21.27 10.00 -19.32
N LEU A 121 21.18 11.11 -18.59
CA LEU A 121 20.57 12.32 -19.13
C LEU A 121 21.22 13.60 -18.62
N SER A 122 21.01 14.70 -19.38
CA SER A 122 21.18 16.06 -18.90
C SER A 122 19.83 16.77 -19.00
N ALA A 123 19.19 17.00 -17.83
CA ALA A 123 17.92 17.71 -17.81
C ALA A 123 18.10 19.20 -18.21
N LEU A 124 19.29 19.75 -18.07
CA LEU A 124 19.61 21.12 -18.44
C LEU A 124 19.68 21.29 -19.96
N ASP A 125 20.43 20.41 -20.62
CA ASP A 125 20.67 20.45 -22.06
C ASP A 125 19.59 19.70 -22.87
N GLY A 126 18.80 18.81 -22.21
CA GLY A 126 17.75 18.01 -22.83
C GLY A 126 18.21 16.66 -23.37
N ASP A 127 19.47 16.27 -23.16
CA ASP A 127 20.03 14.99 -23.64
C ASP A 127 19.29 13.80 -23.05
N ASN A 128 18.79 12.90 -23.91
CA ASN A 128 18.01 11.70 -23.59
C ASN A 128 16.70 11.97 -22.81
N VAL A 129 16.22 13.21 -22.78
CA VAL A 129 14.93 13.55 -22.14
C VAL A 129 13.78 13.31 -23.11
N VAL A 130 13.76 13.99 -24.27
CA VAL A 130 12.72 13.85 -25.30
C VAL A 130 13.24 12.97 -26.42
N GLU A 131 14.43 13.25 -26.92
CA GLU A 131 15.09 12.52 -28.01
C GLU A 131 16.42 11.93 -27.50
N LYS A 132 16.91 10.91 -28.21
CA LYS A 132 18.23 10.33 -27.93
C LYS A 132 19.32 11.35 -28.25
N SER A 133 20.34 11.39 -27.41
CA SER A 133 21.47 12.29 -27.54
C SER A 133 22.61 11.65 -28.35
N ASP A 134 23.19 12.41 -29.26
CA ASP A 134 24.41 12.03 -29.98
C ASP A 134 25.66 12.06 -29.04
N ARG A 135 25.56 12.70 -27.86
CA ARG A 135 26.64 12.80 -26.86
C ARG A 135 26.79 11.50 -26.05
N THR A 136 25.80 10.60 -26.16
CA THR A 136 25.83 9.26 -25.50
C THR A 136 25.75 8.13 -26.54
N PRO A 137 26.68 8.04 -27.51
CA PRO A 137 26.60 7.03 -28.58
C PRO A 137 26.71 5.59 -28.07
N TRP A 138 27.23 5.41 -26.87
CA TRP A 138 27.34 4.13 -26.18
C TRP A 138 26.04 3.68 -25.49
N TYR A 139 25.04 4.56 -25.40
CA TYR A 139 23.75 4.24 -24.78
C TYR A 139 22.78 3.68 -25.83
N GLU A 140 22.42 2.42 -25.68
CA GLU A 140 21.53 1.72 -26.63
C GLU A 140 20.03 1.84 -26.26
N GLY A 141 19.70 2.32 -25.05
CA GLY A 141 18.33 2.47 -24.58
C GLY A 141 17.55 3.59 -25.27
N THR A 142 16.36 3.85 -24.78
CA THR A 142 15.44 4.90 -25.29
C THR A 142 15.58 6.21 -24.52
N SER A 143 15.01 7.30 -25.03
CA SER A 143 14.86 8.54 -24.27
C SER A 143 13.84 8.36 -23.13
N LEU A 144 13.88 9.25 -22.15
CA LEU A 144 12.93 9.22 -21.03
C LEU A 144 11.48 9.30 -21.49
N LEU A 145 11.17 10.21 -22.41
CA LEU A 145 9.81 10.38 -22.92
C LEU A 145 9.34 9.14 -23.69
N ASP A 146 10.17 8.58 -24.54
CA ASP A 146 9.85 7.37 -25.31
C ASP A 146 9.57 6.18 -24.36
N TYR A 147 10.38 5.99 -23.32
CA TYR A 147 10.10 4.99 -22.29
C TYR A 147 8.74 5.24 -21.60
N LEU A 148 8.47 6.49 -21.16
CA LEU A 148 7.22 6.84 -20.50
C LEU A 148 5.98 6.61 -21.36
N GLU A 149 6.09 6.82 -22.67
CA GLU A 149 4.98 6.58 -23.61
C GLU A 149 4.68 5.09 -23.81
N ASN A 150 5.72 4.24 -23.75
CA ASN A 150 5.61 2.82 -24.14
C ASN A 150 5.54 1.85 -22.94
N VAL A 151 5.87 2.27 -21.71
CA VAL A 151 5.81 1.40 -20.53
C VAL A 151 4.38 0.84 -20.32
N PRO A 152 4.23 -0.50 -20.13
CA PRO A 152 2.92 -1.17 -20.13
C PRO A 152 2.24 -1.13 -18.75
N ILE A 153 1.84 0.04 -18.28
CA ILE A 153 1.22 0.24 -16.95
C ILE A 153 -0.16 -0.42 -16.77
N ASP A 154 -0.85 -0.75 -17.85
CA ASP A 154 -2.19 -1.37 -17.77
C ASP A 154 -2.13 -2.83 -17.31
N LEU A 155 -1.00 -3.52 -17.50
CA LEU A 155 -0.79 -4.89 -17.06
C LEU A 155 -0.64 -5.00 -15.53
N ASP A 156 -0.47 -3.89 -14.82
CA ASP A 156 -0.29 -3.88 -13.38
C ASP A 156 -1.59 -4.00 -12.59
N ARG A 157 -2.72 -3.89 -13.26
CA ARG A 157 -4.04 -3.97 -12.61
C ARG A 157 -4.43 -5.41 -12.35
N ASN A 158 -4.99 -5.65 -11.17
CA ASN A 158 -5.58 -6.93 -10.83
C ASN A 158 -6.98 -7.03 -11.48
N TYR A 159 -7.12 -7.87 -12.51
CA TYR A 159 -8.39 -8.14 -13.20
C TYR A 159 -9.05 -9.46 -12.74
N GLU A 160 -8.44 -10.21 -11.83
CA GLU A 160 -8.91 -11.52 -11.39
C GLU A 160 -9.79 -11.42 -10.14
N ASP A 161 -9.32 -10.72 -9.12
CA ASP A 161 -9.97 -10.67 -7.82
C ASP A 161 -11.03 -9.56 -7.79
N PHE A 162 -12.30 -9.89 -8.02
CA PHE A 162 -13.35 -8.89 -7.97
C PHE A 162 -13.55 -8.37 -6.55
N ARG A 163 -13.31 -7.07 -6.36
CA ARG A 163 -13.50 -6.33 -5.09
C ARG A 163 -14.22 -5.03 -5.38
N TYR A 164 -15.40 -4.90 -4.80
CA TYR A 164 -16.24 -3.73 -4.98
C TYR A 164 -16.71 -3.18 -3.63
N PRO A 165 -15.93 -2.29 -3.02
CA PRO A 165 -16.32 -1.62 -1.77
C PRO A 165 -17.51 -0.68 -2.03
N VAL A 166 -18.61 -0.91 -1.30
CA VAL A 166 -19.82 -0.10 -1.41
C VAL A 166 -19.59 1.25 -0.72
N GLN A 167 -19.72 2.32 -1.49
CA GLN A 167 -19.52 3.69 -1.00
C GLN A 167 -20.84 4.36 -0.65
N TYR A 168 -21.88 4.09 -1.42
CA TYR A 168 -23.18 4.72 -1.25
C TYR A 168 -24.31 3.80 -1.70
N VAL A 169 -25.43 3.82 -1.00
CA VAL A 169 -26.64 3.08 -1.40
C VAL A 169 -27.63 4.08 -1.97
N LEU A 170 -27.95 3.94 -3.24
CA LEU A 170 -28.85 4.81 -3.98
C LEU A 170 -30.24 4.19 -4.04
N ARG A 171 -31.23 4.87 -3.47
CA ARG A 171 -32.64 4.45 -3.50
C ARG A 171 -33.54 5.66 -3.80
N PRO A 172 -33.57 6.14 -5.06
CA PRO A 172 -34.36 7.32 -5.42
C PRO A 172 -35.87 7.06 -5.40
N ASN A 173 -36.31 5.81 -5.56
CA ASN A 173 -37.69 5.35 -5.53
C ASN A 173 -37.78 3.90 -5.02
N LEU A 174 -38.98 3.34 -4.98
CA LEU A 174 -39.22 1.97 -4.49
C LEU A 174 -38.73 0.89 -5.45
N ASP A 175 -38.61 1.19 -6.74
CA ASP A 175 -38.28 0.22 -7.80
C ASP A 175 -36.79 0.16 -8.09
N PHE A 176 -35.99 1.07 -7.55
CA PHE A 176 -34.57 1.13 -7.78
C PHE A 176 -33.77 1.09 -6.46
N ARG A 177 -32.92 0.08 -6.33
CA ARG A 177 -31.90 0.00 -5.28
C ARG A 177 -30.55 -0.30 -5.91
N GLY A 178 -29.66 0.69 -5.86
CA GLY A 178 -28.32 0.60 -6.44
C GLY A 178 -27.23 0.75 -5.40
N PHE A 179 -26.16 0.02 -5.57
CA PHE A 179 -24.96 0.07 -4.74
C PHE A 179 -23.86 0.76 -5.51
N SER A 180 -23.55 2.00 -5.16
CA SER A 180 -22.55 2.81 -5.88
C SER A 180 -21.19 2.68 -5.24
N GLY A 181 -20.17 2.59 -6.08
CA GLY A 181 -18.78 2.46 -5.64
C GLY A 181 -17.80 2.52 -6.80
N LYS A 182 -16.53 2.28 -6.48
CA LYS A 182 -15.46 2.15 -7.45
C LYS A 182 -15.02 0.69 -7.50
N VAL A 183 -14.90 0.11 -8.67
CA VAL A 183 -14.30 -1.20 -8.85
C VAL A 183 -12.83 -1.12 -8.42
N ALA A 184 -12.51 -1.76 -7.29
CA ALA A 184 -11.15 -1.76 -6.74
C ALA A 184 -10.24 -2.71 -7.52
N SER A 185 -10.75 -3.89 -7.86
CA SER A 185 -10.09 -4.90 -8.68
C SER A 185 -11.09 -5.86 -9.31
N GLY A 186 -10.61 -6.71 -10.21
CA GLY A 186 -11.40 -7.73 -10.92
C GLY A 186 -12.37 -7.15 -11.94
N ILE A 187 -13.07 -8.05 -12.58
CA ILE A 187 -14.10 -7.72 -13.59
C ILE A 187 -15.44 -8.25 -13.08
N VAL A 188 -16.50 -7.48 -13.24
CA VAL A 188 -17.88 -7.89 -12.99
C VAL A 188 -18.72 -7.73 -14.24
N ARG A 189 -19.60 -8.70 -14.50
CA ARG A 189 -20.51 -8.72 -15.64
C ARG A 189 -21.96 -8.77 -15.18
N LYS A 190 -22.83 -8.28 -16.00
CA LYS A 190 -24.27 -8.48 -15.85
C LYS A 190 -24.58 -9.97 -15.80
N GLY A 191 -25.36 -10.40 -14.83
CA GLY A 191 -25.69 -11.82 -14.59
C GLY A 191 -24.72 -12.58 -13.69
N ASP A 192 -23.54 -12.02 -13.38
CA ASP A 192 -22.59 -12.64 -12.45
C ASP A 192 -23.23 -12.80 -11.06
N THR A 193 -22.92 -13.90 -10.39
CA THR A 193 -23.27 -14.07 -8.98
C THR A 193 -22.24 -13.34 -8.11
N VAL A 194 -22.73 -12.49 -7.24
CA VAL A 194 -21.90 -11.76 -6.27
C VAL A 194 -22.35 -12.06 -4.85
N MET A 195 -21.41 -11.98 -3.92
CA MET A 195 -21.63 -12.15 -2.48
C MET A 195 -21.39 -10.84 -1.77
N ALA A 196 -22.28 -10.50 -0.84
CA ALA A 196 -22.13 -9.34 0.04
C ALA A 196 -21.43 -9.75 1.34
N LEU A 197 -20.34 -9.10 1.66
CA LEU A 197 -19.60 -9.27 2.91
C LEU A 197 -19.96 -8.12 3.88
N PRO A 198 -20.18 -8.40 5.18
CA PRO A 198 -19.93 -9.67 5.90
C PRO A 198 -21.11 -10.66 5.86
N SER A 199 -22.26 -10.31 5.31
CA SER A 199 -23.49 -11.12 5.45
C SER A 199 -23.42 -12.50 4.78
N GLY A 200 -22.53 -12.70 3.80
CA GLY A 200 -22.41 -13.93 3.01
C GLY A 200 -23.59 -14.18 2.05
N LYS A 201 -24.55 -13.24 1.96
CA LYS A 201 -25.69 -13.37 1.06
C LYS A 201 -25.26 -13.18 -0.38
N THR A 202 -25.79 -13.99 -1.27
CA THR A 202 -25.51 -13.96 -2.70
C THR A 202 -26.71 -13.47 -3.50
N SER A 203 -26.45 -12.79 -4.61
CA SER A 203 -27.44 -12.41 -5.62
C SER A 203 -26.77 -12.25 -6.97
N LYS A 204 -27.57 -12.16 -8.03
CA LYS A 204 -27.07 -11.86 -9.36
C LYS A 204 -27.06 -10.37 -9.65
N VAL A 205 -26.06 -9.95 -10.40
CA VAL A 205 -25.98 -8.59 -10.93
C VAL A 205 -27.09 -8.40 -11.98
N LYS A 206 -28.07 -7.56 -11.66
CA LYS A 206 -29.18 -7.25 -12.56
C LYS A 206 -28.76 -6.24 -13.63
N SER A 207 -28.08 -5.17 -13.22
CA SER A 207 -27.52 -4.16 -14.14
C SER A 207 -26.30 -3.47 -13.55
N ILE A 208 -25.46 -2.94 -14.43
CA ILE A 208 -24.31 -2.10 -14.11
C ILE A 208 -24.58 -0.73 -14.75
N VAL A 209 -24.78 0.28 -13.92
CA VAL A 209 -25.25 1.60 -14.34
C VAL A 209 -24.13 2.64 -14.19
N THR A 210 -23.95 3.49 -15.21
CA THR A 210 -23.12 4.68 -15.18
C THR A 210 -23.93 5.90 -15.55
N TYR A 211 -23.34 7.08 -15.51
CA TYR A 211 -24.00 8.30 -15.99
C TYR A 211 -24.35 8.22 -17.50
N GLU A 212 -23.54 7.52 -18.28
CA GLU A 212 -23.71 7.39 -19.73
C GLU A 212 -24.69 6.26 -20.12
N GLY A 213 -25.13 5.43 -19.16
CA GLY A 213 -26.03 4.32 -19.41
C GLY A 213 -25.61 3.02 -18.73
N GLU A 214 -26.22 1.91 -19.17
CA GLU A 214 -25.89 0.57 -18.68
C GLU A 214 -24.68 -0.01 -19.41
N LEU A 215 -23.90 -0.80 -18.67
CA LEU A 215 -22.74 -1.54 -19.16
C LEU A 215 -22.99 -3.05 -19.02
N GLU A 216 -22.44 -3.83 -19.96
CA GLU A 216 -22.43 -5.30 -19.87
C GLU A 216 -21.37 -5.81 -18.88
N GLN A 217 -20.28 -5.05 -18.72
CA GLN A 217 -19.20 -5.36 -17.77
C GLN A 217 -18.52 -4.09 -17.24
N ALA A 218 -17.91 -4.22 -16.06
CA ALA A 218 -17.08 -3.17 -15.48
C ALA A 218 -15.78 -3.72 -14.90
N PHE A 219 -14.75 -2.87 -14.87
CA PHE A 219 -13.40 -3.20 -14.45
C PHE A 219 -12.74 -2.00 -13.74
N PRO A 220 -11.59 -2.20 -13.05
CA PRO A 220 -10.88 -1.11 -12.37
C PRO A 220 -10.38 -0.05 -13.36
N PRO A 221 -10.45 1.22 -13.02
CA PRO A 221 -10.95 1.85 -11.80
C PRO A 221 -12.35 2.48 -11.99
N GLN A 222 -13.24 1.89 -12.76
CA GLN A 222 -14.54 2.47 -13.10
C GLN A 222 -15.40 2.72 -11.85
N CYS A 223 -16.06 3.88 -11.82
CA CYS A 223 -17.09 4.21 -10.84
C CYS A 223 -18.45 3.84 -11.41
N ILE A 224 -19.15 2.93 -10.75
CA ILE A 224 -20.39 2.35 -11.24
C ILE A 224 -21.44 2.24 -10.12
N THR A 225 -22.66 1.94 -10.50
CA THR A 225 -23.73 1.53 -9.59
C THR A 225 -24.21 0.15 -10.00
N ILE A 226 -24.11 -0.82 -9.10
CA ILE A 226 -24.59 -2.20 -9.31
C ILE A 226 -25.98 -2.31 -8.73
N THR A 227 -26.93 -2.87 -9.49
CA THR A 227 -28.21 -3.33 -8.99
C THR A 227 -28.24 -4.86 -8.94
N LEU A 228 -28.96 -5.43 -7.99
CA LEU A 228 -29.06 -6.86 -7.79
C LEU A 228 -30.47 -7.38 -8.10
N GLU A 229 -30.59 -8.66 -8.42
CA GLU A 229 -31.90 -9.28 -8.65
C GLU A 229 -32.71 -9.40 -7.37
N ASP A 230 -32.03 -9.73 -6.25
CA ASP A 230 -32.64 -9.91 -4.94
C ASP A 230 -32.46 -8.66 -4.07
N GLU A 231 -33.41 -8.40 -3.19
CA GLU A 231 -33.31 -7.34 -2.17
C GLU A 231 -32.42 -7.81 -1.00
N ILE A 232 -31.12 -7.60 -1.14
CA ILE A 232 -30.15 -7.86 -0.07
C ILE A 232 -29.84 -6.54 0.64
N ASP A 233 -29.78 -6.60 1.97
CA ASP A 233 -29.38 -5.45 2.76
C ASP A 233 -27.86 -5.30 2.75
N ILE A 234 -27.38 -4.22 2.13
CA ILE A 234 -25.97 -3.89 1.97
C ILE A 234 -25.81 -2.41 2.30
N SER A 235 -24.80 -2.10 3.08
CA SER A 235 -24.52 -0.74 3.57
C SER A 235 -23.16 -0.23 3.09
N ARG A 236 -22.91 1.07 3.24
CA ARG A 236 -21.58 1.64 3.05
C ARG A 236 -20.58 0.97 3.98
N GLY A 237 -19.42 0.64 3.44
CA GLY A 237 -18.34 -0.05 4.16
C GLY A 237 -18.35 -1.56 3.97
N GLU A 238 -19.44 -2.11 3.41
CA GLU A 238 -19.52 -3.51 3.00
C GLU A 238 -18.94 -3.70 1.60
N MET A 239 -18.71 -4.95 1.20
CA MET A 239 -18.02 -5.25 -0.06
C MET A 239 -18.79 -6.32 -0.85
N LEU A 240 -18.92 -6.10 -2.16
CA LEU A 240 -19.34 -7.15 -3.09
C LEU A 240 -18.12 -7.85 -3.69
N VAL A 241 -18.18 -9.17 -3.72
CA VAL A 241 -17.11 -10.04 -4.22
C VAL A 241 -17.69 -11.22 -5.02
N HIS A 242 -16.86 -11.95 -5.78
CA HIS A 242 -17.28 -13.24 -6.32
C HIS A 242 -17.24 -14.31 -5.20
N PRO A 243 -18.24 -15.21 -5.12
CA PRO A 243 -18.35 -16.19 -4.02
C PRO A 243 -17.20 -17.21 -3.98
N ASP A 244 -16.57 -17.48 -5.12
CA ASP A 244 -15.45 -18.41 -5.30
C ASP A 244 -14.07 -17.76 -5.13
N ASN A 245 -14.03 -16.45 -4.91
CA ASN A 245 -12.78 -15.70 -4.75
C ASN A 245 -12.95 -14.62 -3.65
N LEU A 246 -12.83 -15.04 -2.40
CA LEU A 246 -13.03 -14.17 -1.24
C LEU A 246 -11.73 -13.45 -0.83
N PRO A 247 -11.80 -12.20 -0.34
CA PRO A 247 -10.70 -11.57 0.37
C PRO A 247 -10.47 -12.25 1.72
N ILE A 248 -9.38 -11.90 2.38
CA ILE A 248 -9.19 -12.24 3.78
C ILE A 248 -10.19 -11.43 4.61
N CYS A 249 -10.92 -12.12 5.50
CA CYS A 249 -11.86 -11.50 6.44
C CYS A 249 -11.33 -11.73 7.83
N ASP A 250 -10.72 -10.73 8.44
CA ASP A 250 -10.13 -10.86 9.78
C ASP A 250 -10.12 -9.50 10.51
N ARG A 251 -9.99 -9.58 11.83
CA ARG A 251 -9.78 -8.42 12.71
C ARG A 251 -8.31 -8.20 13.03
N ASN A 252 -7.51 -9.25 12.86
CA ASN A 252 -6.10 -9.29 13.24
C ASN A 252 -5.23 -9.36 11.99
N PHE A 253 -4.38 -8.40 11.82
CA PHE A 253 -3.49 -8.36 10.67
C PHE A 253 -2.19 -7.65 11.00
N GLU A 254 -1.18 -7.88 10.20
CA GLU A 254 0.07 -7.12 10.24
C GLU A 254 0.24 -6.28 8.99
N ALA A 255 0.89 -5.15 9.16
CA ALA A 255 1.12 -4.19 8.10
C ALA A 255 2.46 -3.49 8.24
N MET A 256 3.02 -3.07 7.12
CA MET A 256 4.02 -2.00 7.12
C MET A 256 3.31 -0.68 7.35
N LEU A 257 3.71 0.03 8.40
CA LEU A 257 3.14 1.31 8.80
C LEU A 257 4.17 2.41 8.63
N VAL A 258 3.75 3.53 8.07
CA VAL A 258 4.52 4.77 8.03
C VAL A 258 3.86 5.76 8.97
N TRP A 259 4.56 6.15 10.01
CA TRP A 259 4.06 7.13 10.96
C TRP A 259 4.22 8.54 10.42
N MET A 260 3.15 9.34 10.45
CA MET A 260 3.08 10.67 9.82
C MET A 260 2.80 11.81 10.80
N ASP A 261 2.48 11.48 12.05
CA ASP A 261 2.19 12.48 13.09
C ASP A 261 3.49 13.03 13.68
N GLU A 262 3.46 14.28 14.12
CA GLU A 262 4.59 14.92 14.82
C GLU A 262 4.79 14.35 16.23
N GLU A 263 3.69 13.89 16.87
CA GLU A 263 3.75 13.16 18.13
C GLU A 263 4.11 11.70 17.87
N ALA A 264 4.96 11.13 18.72
CA ALA A 264 5.32 9.71 18.67
C ALA A 264 4.08 8.83 18.84
N MET A 265 4.10 7.66 18.20
CA MET A 265 3.00 6.71 18.25
C MET A 265 2.80 6.18 19.67
N ASP A 266 1.64 6.47 20.28
CA ASP A 266 1.23 5.84 21.53
C ASP A 266 0.54 4.51 21.20
N VAL A 267 1.18 3.39 21.53
CA VAL A 267 0.66 2.03 21.32
C VAL A 267 -0.60 1.73 22.13
N ASN A 268 -0.84 2.46 23.24
CA ASN A 268 -2.04 2.31 24.07
C ASN A 268 -3.23 3.09 23.53
N LYS A 269 -3.00 3.98 22.59
CA LYS A 269 -4.05 4.80 21.98
C LYS A 269 -4.86 4.01 20.96
N GLN A 270 -6.17 4.17 20.99
CA GLN A 270 -7.04 3.66 19.93
C GLN A 270 -7.15 4.68 18.80
N PHE A 271 -7.03 4.22 17.58
CA PHE A 271 -7.19 5.01 16.36
C PHE A 271 -8.47 4.60 15.63
N TYR A 272 -8.98 5.47 14.76
CA TYR A 272 -9.84 5.00 13.69
C TYR A 272 -8.98 4.49 12.54
N ILE A 273 -9.29 3.30 12.05
CA ILE A 273 -8.76 2.79 10.80
C ILE A 273 -9.80 2.98 9.71
N LYS A 274 -9.36 3.54 8.59
CA LYS A 274 -10.18 3.64 7.38
C LYS A 274 -9.52 2.84 6.27
N GLN A 275 -10.18 1.76 5.88
CA GLN A 275 -9.77 0.88 4.80
C GLN A 275 -10.88 0.87 3.75
N THR A 276 -10.56 1.22 2.51
CA THR A 276 -11.56 1.45 1.45
C THR A 276 -12.69 2.39 1.89
N THR A 277 -13.93 1.92 1.97
CA THR A 277 -15.11 2.66 2.44
C THR A 277 -15.49 2.33 3.89
N HIS A 278 -14.79 1.35 4.49
CA HIS A 278 -15.03 0.90 5.86
C HIS A 278 -14.21 1.72 6.87
N THR A 279 -14.84 2.03 8.01
CA THR A 279 -14.18 2.71 9.13
C THR A 279 -14.54 2.01 10.43
N THR A 280 -13.55 1.67 11.23
CA THR A 280 -13.73 1.07 12.55
C THR A 280 -12.63 1.54 13.50
N ARG A 281 -12.66 1.13 14.76
CA ARG A 281 -11.57 1.36 15.71
C ARG A 281 -10.48 0.31 15.52
N ALA A 282 -9.24 0.73 15.71
CA ALA A 282 -8.06 -0.13 15.70
C ALA A 282 -7.18 0.17 16.91
N ARG A 283 -6.52 -0.84 17.42
CA ARG A 283 -5.43 -0.71 18.38
C ARG A 283 -4.18 -1.35 17.82
N VAL A 284 -3.05 -0.87 18.26
CA VAL A 284 -1.74 -1.48 18.02
C VAL A 284 -1.54 -2.55 19.10
N ASP A 285 -1.27 -3.79 18.67
CA ASP A 285 -0.98 -4.89 19.61
C ASP A 285 0.53 -4.99 19.86
N SER A 286 1.35 -4.84 18.83
CA SER A 286 2.80 -4.84 18.94
C SER A 286 3.48 -4.22 17.72
N ILE A 287 4.70 -3.73 17.91
CA ILE A 287 5.62 -3.35 16.83
C ILE A 287 6.64 -4.48 16.72
N ARG A 288 6.66 -5.19 15.59
CA ARG A 288 7.63 -6.27 15.34
C ARG A 288 9.04 -5.72 15.22
N TYR A 289 9.20 -4.68 14.43
CA TYR A 289 10.47 -3.97 14.21
C TYR A 289 10.23 -2.64 13.50
N LYS A 290 11.21 -1.75 13.63
CA LYS A 290 11.38 -0.54 12.81
C LYS A 290 12.43 -0.80 11.75
N VAL A 291 12.24 -0.26 10.54
CA VAL A 291 13.20 -0.31 9.44
C VAL A 291 13.99 1.00 9.39
N ASN A 292 15.30 0.89 9.46
CA ASN A 292 16.17 2.00 9.10
C ASN A 292 16.26 2.12 7.57
N VAL A 293 15.58 3.10 6.98
CA VAL A 293 15.50 3.29 5.53
C VAL A 293 16.85 3.60 4.86
N ASN A 294 17.89 3.89 5.64
CA ASN A 294 19.23 4.19 5.14
C ASN A 294 20.12 2.95 5.06
N THR A 295 20.00 2.05 6.05
CA THR A 295 20.82 0.84 6.16
C THR A 295 20.04 -0.45 5.88
N MET A 296 18.71 -0.37 5.78
CA MET A 296 17.77 -1.50 5.68
C MET A 296 17.76 -2.41 6.91
N GLU A 297 18.43 -2.03 7.98
CA GLU A 297 18.47 -2.79 9.23
C GLU A 297 17.14 -2.69 9.97
N GLN A 298 16.78 -3.78 10.62
CA GLN A 298 15.61 -3.88 11.47
C GLN A 298 16.03 -3.76 12.94
N SER A 299 15.29 -2.98 13.71
CA SER A 299 15.51 -2.80 15.14
C SER A 299 14.21 -2.91 15.92
N SER A 300 14.27 -3.48 17.13
CA SER A 300 13.14 -3.52 18.05
C SER A 300 12.95 -2.13 18.65
N VAL A 301 11.69 -1.67 18.69
CA VAL A 301 11.29 -0.39 19.27
C VAL A 301 9.92 -0.54 19.94
N ASP A 302 9.61 0.36 20.85
CA ASP A 302 8.34 0.42 21.58
C ASP A 302 7.36 1.45 20.99
N HIS A 303 7.84 2.35 20.13
CA HIS A 303 7.03 3.34 19.42
C HIS A 303 7.66 3.71 18.06
N LEU A 304 6.91 4.41 17.23
CA LEU A 304 7.40 5.01 15.98
C LEU A 304 7.33 6.52 16.08
N GLU A 305 8.36 7.19 15.59
CA GLU A 305 8.44 8.63 15.47
C GLU A 305 8.06 9.09 14.04
N LEU A 306 7.91 10.39 13.84
CA LEU A 306 7.58 10.99 12.54
C LEU A 306 8.49 10.46 11.43
N ASN A 307 7.88 10.03 10.33
CA ASN A 307 8.51 9.46 9.13
C ASN A 307 9.19 8.09 9.35
N GLU A 308 9.02 7.47 10.48
CA GLU A 308 9.52 6.13 10.71
C GLU A 308 8.60 5.06 10.12
N ILE A 309 9.20 3.95 9.71
CA ILE A 309 8.53 2.82 9.08
C ILE A 309 8.73 1.59 9.95
N GLY A 310 7.62 0.94 10.32
CA GLY A 310 7.67 -0.26 11.14
C GLY A 310 6.68 -1.34 10.68
N ARG A 311 6.96 -2.58 11.03
CA ARG A 311 6.03 -3.69 10.90
C ARG A 311 5.23 -3.79 12.18
N VAL A 312 3.92 -3.60 12.06
CA VAL A 312 3.01 -3.41 13.20
C VAL A 312 1.85 -4.40 13.11
N VAL A 313 1.47 -4.96 14.25
CA VAL A 313 0.31 -5.85 14.40
C VAL A 313 -0.87 -5.04 14.93
N PHE A 314 -2.04 -5.27 14.34
CA PHE A 314 -3.27 -4.56 14.66
C PHE A 314 -4.41 -5.52 15.00
N THR A 315 -5.25 -5.08 15.94
CA THR A 315 -6.59 -5.63 16.16
C THR A 315 -7.64 -4.53 15.90
N THR A 316 -8.68 -4.88 15.14
CA THR A 316 -9.78 -3.97 14.81
C THR A 316 -11.09 -4.35 15.51
N GLY A 317 -11.94 -3.37 15.74
CA GLY A 317 -13.25 -3.58 16.38
C GLY A 317 -14.25 -4.35 15.51
N LYS A 318 -14.12 -4.27 14.18
CA LYS A 318 -14.89 -5.03 13.20
C LYS A 318 -13.96 -5.68 12.20
N GLU A 319 -14.37 -6.77 11.59
CA GLU A 319 -13.64 -7.43 10.50
C GLU A 319 -13.38 -6.47 9.35
N LEU A 320 -12.18 -6.54 8.80
CA LEU A 320 -11.82 -5.91 7.53
C LEU A 320 -11.84 -6.95 6.42
N PHE A 321 -12.13 -6.49 5.21
CA PHE A 321 -12.11 -7.31 4.00
C PHE A 321 -10.96 -6.84 3.14
N PHE A 322 -9.84 -7.55 3.18
CA PHE A 322 -8.60 -7.10 2.57
C PHE A 322 -7.89 -8.22 1.78
N ASP A 323 -7.08 -7.80 0.86
CA ASP A 323 -6.04 -8.62 0.25
C ASP A 323 -4.67 -8.07 0.69
N PRO A 324 -3.60 -8.87 0.70
CA PRO A 324 -2.25 -8.34 0.88
C PRO A 324 -1.98 -7.18 -0.09
N TYR A 325 -1.36 -6.10 0.39
CA TYR A 325 -1.14 -4.88 -0.40
C TYR A 325 -0.44 -5.15 -1.74
N ARG A 326 0.51 -6.10 -1.76
CA ARG A 326 1.21 -6.50 -2.98
C ARG A 326 0.29 -7.14 -4.03
N ARG A 327 -0.79 -7.80 -3.60
CA ARG A 327 -1.79 -8.40 -4.48
C ARG A 327 -2.83 -7.39 -4.94
N ASN A 328 -3.29 -6.54 -4.01
CA ASN A 328 -4.30 -5.53 -4.30
C ASN A 328 -4.09 -4.27 -3.44
N LYS A 329 -3.49 -3.25 -4.03
CA LYS A 329 -3.20 -1.99 -3.34
C LYS A 329 -4.45 -1.31 -2.78
N GLN A 330 -5.60 -1.42 -3.46
CA GLN A 330 -6.83 -0.72 -3.07
C GLN A 330 -7.44 -1.30 -1.80
N THR A 331 -7.47 -2.63 -1.67
CA THR A 331 -8.01 -3.31 -0.48
C THR A 331 -6.96 -3.58 0.58
N GLY A 332 -5.66 -3.56 0.22
CA GLY A 332 -4.55 -3.80 1.14
C GLY A 332 -3.99 -2.54 1.79
N SER A 333 -4.54 -1.36 1.52
CA SER A 333 -4.10 -0.10 2.14
C SER A 333 -5.11 0.47 3.10
N PHE A 334 -4.62 1.18 4.12
CA PHE A 334 -5.45 1.88 5.08
C PHE A 334 -4.76 3.14 5.62
N ILE A 335 -5.53 3.98 6.28
CA ILE A 335 -5.02 5.09 7.07
C ILE A 335 -5.46 4.94 8.53
N LEU A 336 -4.60 5.39 9.46
CA LEU A 336 -4.96 5.61 10.85
C LEU A 336 -5.31 7.09 11.04
N ILE A 337 -6.40 7.32 11.73
CA ILE A 337 -6.94 8.64 12.00
C ILE A 337 -7.01 8.81 13.52
N ASP A 338 -6.46 9.89 14.01
CA ASP A 338 -6.57 10.28 15.42
C ASP A 338 -8.02 10.60 15.76
N PRO A 339 -8.63 9.97 16.78
CA PRO A 339 -10.04 10.17 17.12
C PRO A 339 -10.34 11.56 17.73
N ILE A 340 -9.32 12.30 18.18
CA ILE A 340 -9.48 13.63 18.81
C ILE A 340 -9.27 14.72 17.78
N THR A 341 -8.15 14.67 17.04
CA THR A 341 -7.79 15.73 16.09
C THR A 341 -8.39 15.51 14.70
N ASN A 342 -8.81 14.28 14.37
CA ASN A 342 -9.22 13.82 13.04
C ASN A 342 -8.10 13.92 11.99
N ASN A 343 -6.86 14.08 12.40
CA ASN A 343 -5.71 14.06 11.51
C ASN A 343 -5.37 12.63 11.10
N THR A 344 -4.80 12.47 9.91
CA THR A 344 -4.20 11.20 9.50
C THR A 344 -2.85 11.04 10.21
N SER A 345 -2.77 10.09 11.14
CA SER A 345 -1.55 9.82 11.92
C SER A 345 -0.62 8.82 11.24
N ALA A 346 -1.15 7.93 10.39
CA ALA A 346 -0.32 6.96 9.68
C ALA A 346 -0.99 6.43 8.41
N VAL A 347 -0.15 5.86 7.53
CA VAL A 347 -0.56 5.07 6.36
C VAL A 347 -0.01 3.66 6.52
N GLY A 348 -0.84 2.66 6.23
CA GLY A 348 -0.47 1.26 6.35
C GLY A 348 -0.69 0.46 5.07
N MET A 349 0.19 -0.51 4.84
CA MET A 349 0.15 -1.50 3.77
C MET A 349 0.04 -2.88 4.43
N ILE A 350 -1.12 -3.53 4.30
CA ILE A 350 -1.41 -4.83 4.91
C ILE A 350 -0.52 -5.90 4.27
N ILE A 351 0.17 -6.66 5.11
CA ILE A 351 1.02 -7.76 4.68
C ILE A 351 0.17 -9.03 4.59
N ASP A 352 -0.45 -9.41 5.73
CA ASP A 352 -1.29 -10.60 5.84
C ASP A 352 -2.09 -10.56 7.16
N ARG A 353 -2.98 -11.52 7.36
CA ARG A 353 -3.56 -11.81 8.67
C ARG A 353 -2.50 -12.32 9.63
N VAL A 354 -2.73 -12.17 10.91
CA VAL A 354 -1.88 -12.72 11.97
C VAL A 354 -2.58 -13.93 12.58
N ASP A 355 -1.92 -15.08 12.60
CA ASP A 355 -2.42 -16.24 13.30
C ASP A 355 -2.47 -15.99 14.82
N ALA A 356 -3.51 -16.49 15.49
CA ALA A 356 -3.69 -16.31 16.93
C ALA A 356 -2.47 -16.78 17.76
N LYS A 357 -1.67 -17.69 17.22
CA LYS A 357 -0.42 -18.17 17.83
C LYS A 357 0.69 -17.12 17.88
N ASP A 358 0.71 -16.21 16.87
CA ASP A 358 1.73 -15.17 16.75
C ASP A 358 1.36 -13.89 17.52
N MET A 359 0.15 -13.83 18.06
CA MET A 359 -0.31 -12.72 18.91
C MET A 359 0.13 -12.86 20.37
N VAL A 360 0.62 -14.02 20.76
CA VAL A 360 1.12 -14.24 22.13
C VAL A 360 2.50 -13.60 22.25
N THR A 361 2.55 -12.38 22.78
CA THR A 361 3.79 -11.74 23.19
C THR A 361 4.41 -12.49 24.39
N GLU A 362 5.74 -12.42 24.57
CA GLU A 362 6.44 -13.05 25.72
C GLU A 362 5.94 -12.53 27.08
N ASP A 363 5.24 -11.41 27.13
CA ASP A 363 4.59 -10.84 28.32
C ASP A 363 3.17 -11.41 28.50
N ALA A 364 3.07 -12.72 28.69
CA ALA A 364 1.80 -13.33 29.08
C ALA A 364 1.37 -12.83 30.46
N LEU A 365 0.15 -12.29 30.58
CA LEU A 365 -0.45 -11.88 31.84
C LEU A 365 -0.53 -13.03 32.85
N ALA A 366 -0.59 -14.27 32.37
CA ALA A 366 -0.53 -15.48 33.17
C ALA A 366 0.14 -16.61 32.37
N THR A 367 0.97 -17.39 33.05
CA THR A 367 1.52 -18.64 32.52
C THR A 367 0.86 -19.81 33.24
N LEU A 368 0.19 -20.67 32.45
CA LEU A 368 -0.39 -21.92 32.97
C LEU A 368 0.56 -23.07 32.62
N ASN A 369 1.26 -23.59 33.63
CA ASN A 369 2.07 -24.80 33.48
C ASN A 369 1.20 -26.02 33.80
N LEU A 370 0.59 -26.60 32.75
CA LEU A 370 -0.42 -27.65 32.91
C LEU A 370 0.13 -28.91 33.63
N PRO A 371 1.37 -29.38 33.32
CA PRO A 371 1.96 -30.49 34.07
C PRO A 371 2.21 -30.21 35.57
N GLU A 372 2.65 -28.99 35.90
CA GLU A 372 2.87 -28.60 37.29
C GLU A 372 1.57 -28.40 38.10
N MET A 373 0.49 -28.05 37.38
CA MET A 373 -0.84 -27.90 37.94
C MET A 373 -1.55 -29.27 38.12
N GLY A 374 -0.90 -30.37 37.71
CA GLY A 374 -1.49 -31.71 37.83
C GLY A 374 -2.62 -31.99 36.84
N ILE A 375 -2.70 -31.25 35.75
CA ILE A 375 -3.71 -31.41 34.71
C ILE A 375 -3.28 -32.55 33.77
N GLY A 376 -4.16 -33.50 33.52
CA GLY A 376 -3.89 -34.63 32.62
C GLY A 376 -3.82 -34.19 31.15
N GLU A 377 -3.02 -34.90 30.35
CA GLU A 377 -2.77 -34.60 28.94
C GLU A 377 -4.05 -34.59 28.10
N GLU A 378 -5.07 -35.36 28.50
CA GLU A 378 -6.39 -35.42 27.85
C GLU A 378 -7.13 -34.09 27.88
N HIS A 379 -6.74 -33.14 28.74
CA HIS A 379 -7.37 -31.81 28.84
C HIS A 379 -6.58 -30.68 28.16
N TYR A 380 -5.36 -30.96 27.70
CA TYR A 380 -4.45 -29.92 27.18
C TYR A 380 -5.05 -29.21 25.94
N GLU A 381 -5.68 -29.96 25.07
CA GLU A 381 -6.27 -29.37 23.85
C GLU A 381 -7.47 -28.46 24.15
N ALA A 382 -8.28 -28.83 25.13
CA ALA A 382 -9.42 -28.03 25.56
C ALA A 382 -8.95 -26.71 26.22
N ILE A 383 -7.94 -26.78 27.08
CA ILE A 383 -7.37 -25.60 27.75
C ILE A 383 -6.66 -24.69 26.73
N ARG A 384 -5.96 -25.27 25.75
CA ARG A 384 -5.34 -24.49 24.68
C ARG A 384 -6.37 -23.68 23.90
N LYS A 385 -7.52 -24.28 23.55
CA LYS A 385 -8.62 -23.58 22.89
C LYS A 385 -9.18 -22.42 23.73
N VAL A 386 -9.28 -22.61 25.03
CA VAL A 386 -9.70 -21.54 25.95
C VAL A 386 -8.66 -20.41 25.99
N CYS A 387 -7.36 -20.76 26.06
CA CYS A 387 -6.29 -19.76 26.01
C CYS A 387 -6.27 -18.99 24.69
N GLU A 388 -6.52 -19.67 23.56
CA GLU A 388 -6.65 -19.06 22.24
C GLU A 388 -7.84 -18.08 22.19
N GLU A 389 -8.98 -18.46 22.79
CA GLU A 389 -10.16 -17.58 22.84
C GLU A 389 -9.94 -16.38 23.75
N LEU A 390 -9.27 -16.57 24.89
CA LEU A 390 -8.85 -15.46 25.76
C LEU A 390 -7.88 -14.52 25.04
N GLY A 391 -6.95 -15.07 24.23
CA GLY A 391 -6.06 -14.29 23.38
C GLY A 391 -6.82 -13.42 22.37
N ARG A 392 -7.88 -13.97 21.76
CA ARG A 392 -8.77 -13.19 20.86
C ARG A 392 -9.50 -12.04 21.57
N GLN A 393 -9.73 -12.21 22.88
CA GLN A 393 -10.34 -11.18 23.74
C GLN A 393 -9.31 -10.21 24.35
N GLY A 394 -8.02 -10.36 24.00
CA GLY A 394 -6.95 -9.47 24.46
C GLY A 394 -6.33 -9.87 25.81
N VAL A 395 -6.60 -11.07 26.29
CA VAL A 395 -5.99 -11.62 27.52
C VAL A 395 -4.90 -12.60 27.13
N SER A 396 -3.63 -12.21 27.31
CA SER A 396 -2.49 -13.06 26.96
C SER A 396 -2.26 -14.13 28.05
N VAL A 397 -2.47 -15.41 27.71
CA VAL A 397 -2.24 -16.57 28.58
C VAL A 397 -1.31 -17.55 27.85
N LYS A 398 -0.18 -17.85 28.45
CA LYS A 398 0.78 -18.84 27.95
C LYS A 398 0.53 -20.20 28.59
N CYS A 399 0.24 -21.22 27.76
CA CYS A 399 0.09 -22.59 28.21
C CYS A 399 1.38 -23.38 27.97
N ILE A 400 1.95 -23.97 29.02
CA ILE A 400 3.08 -24.89 28.93
C ILE A 400 2.53 -26.31 29.09
N THR A 401 2.77 -27.15 28.08
CA THR A 401 2.29 -28.53 27.96
C THR A 401 3.40 -29.59 28.18
N GLU A 402 4.66 -29.16 28.19
CA GLU A 402 5.82 -30.04 28.37
C GLU A 402 6.43 -29.86 29.77
N LYS A 403 6.77 -30.98 30.44
CA LYS A 403 7.60 -30.94 31.61
C LYS A 403 9.04 -30.57 31.21
N ARG A 404 9.56 -29.49 31.75
CA ARG A 404 11.00 -29.20 31.65
C ARG A 404 11.81 -30.21 32.43
#